data_85ba4865c9feaee82874f79b2adbae1b
#
_entry.id   85ba4865c9feaee82874f79b2adbae1b
#
_cell.length_a   1.000
_cell.length_b   1.000
_cell.length_c   1.000
_cell.angle_alpha   90.00
_cell.angle_beta   90.00
_cell.angle_gamma   90.00
#
_symmetry.space_group_name_H-M   'P 1'
#
loop_
_entity.id
_entity.type
_entity.pdbx_description
1 polymer ?
#
loop_
_entity_poly.entity_id
_entity_poly.type
_entity_poly.pdbx_seq_one_letter_code
_entity_poly.pdbx_strand_id
1 'polypeptide(L)'
;VKEASSRKESGYVWHTTGSGKTITSFHVTRNLLEIPNIDKSIFLIDRKDLDQQTSISFASYAAVTGDDIAETANTYQLEQRLKSKDRCIIIATRQKLDCLLNKCTRALDANDTTDRYYKIGNEIKSKNVAFVVDECHRAVSGQAKLEIDKFFNTSTKKALWYGFTGTPIFEENKKSENGQAARTTYDQYGECLHSYTIKEALNDGAVLGFQIQASGFSKDELCKLAVNLKIVESESEAWNM
;
A
#
# COMPACT_ATOMS: atom_id res chain seq x y z
N VAL A 1 -11.44 7.27 8.55
CA VAL A 1 -10.27 8.04 8.06
C VAL A 1 -10.41 9.52 8.38
N LYS A 2 -11.51 10.19 8.03
CA LYS A 2 -11.70 11.63 8.30
C LYS A 2 -11.51 11.98 9.78
N GLU A 3 -12.09 11.22 10.67
CA GLU A 3 -11.96 11.41 12.13
C GLU A 3 -10.53 11.16 12.62
N ALA A 4 -9.89 10.06 12.19
CA ALA A 4 -8.50 9.76 12.52
C ALA A 4 -7.56 10.87 12.02
N SER A 5 -7.78 11.37 10.80
CA SER A 5 -7.00 12.46 10.23
C SER A 5 -7.16 13.77 11.02
N SER A 6 -8.36 14.08 11.50
CA SER A 6 -8.60 15.25 12.36
C SER A 6 -7.83 15.15 13.69
N ARG A 7 -7.64 13.93 14.20
CA ARG A 7 -6.81 13.62 15.37
C ARG A 7 -5.33 13.47 15.05
N LYS A 8 -4.92 13.61 13.80
CA LYS A 8 -3.57 13.36 13.29
C LYS A 8 -3.09 11.92 13.55
N GLU A 9 -3.98 10.97 13.41
CA GLU A 9 -3.73 9.53 13.55
C GLU A 9 -3.72 8.85 12.19
N SER A 10 -2.79 7.93 12.02
CA SER A 10 -2.74 7.01 10.88
C SER A 10 -3.60 5.78 11.16
N GLY A 11 -3.86 4.97 10.15
CA GLY A 11 -4.58 3.72 10.33
C GLY A 11 -4.69 2.90 9.04
N TYR A 12 -5.40 1.78 9.11
CA TYR A 12 -5.66 0.99 7.92
C TYR A 12 -7.14 0.60 7.80
N VAL A 13 -7.52 0.24 6.59
CA VAL A 13 -8.84 -0.26 6.22
C VAL A 13 -8.68 -1.69 5.72
N TRP A 14 -9.39 -2.61 6.37
CA TRP A 14 -9.41 -4.01 6.00
C TRP A 14 -10.65 -4.30 5.17
N HIS A 15 -10.52 -4.31 3.86
CA HIS A 15 -11.58 -4.64 2.92
C HIS A 15 -11.19 -5.84 2.08
N THR A 16 -12.06 -6.85 1.99
CA THR A 16 -11.82 -8.02 1.16
C THR A 16 -11.69 -7.67 -0.33
N THR A 17 -11.06 -8.54 -1.08
CA THR A 17 -10.94 -8.37 -2.54
C THR A 17 -12.33 -8.37 -3.19
N GLY A 18 -12.52 -7.50 -4.19
CA GLY A 18 -13.83 -7.36 -4.88
C GLY A 18 -14.85 -6.47 -4.16
N SER A 19 -14.59 -6.00 -2.95
CA SER A 19 -15.51 -5.17 -2.14
C SER A 19 -15.46 -3.67 -2.43
N GLY A 20 -14.80 -3.23 -3.51
CA GLY A 20 -14.70 -1.82 -3.87
C GLY A 20 -13.56 -1.05 -3.18
N LYS A 21 -12.46 -1.73 -2.75
CA LYS A 21 -11.29 -1.07 -2.14
C LYS A 21 -10.79 0.13 -2.94
N THR A 22 -10.64 -0.03 -4.25
CA THR A 22 -10.09 1.01 -5.15
C THR A 22 -10.93 2.28 -5.14
N ILE A 23 -12.25 2.17 -5.23
CA ILE A 23 -13.12 3.35 -5.17
C ILE A 23 -13.12 3.99 -3.78
N THR A 24 -13.08 3.17 -2.73
CA THR A 24 -13.04 3.67 -1.35
C THR A 24 -11.70 4.39 -1.09
N SER A 25 -10.58 3.84 -1.53
CA SER A 25 -9.26 4.47 -1.37
C SER A 25 -9.16 5.78 -2.18
N PHE A 26 -9.77 5.85 -3.36
CA PHE A 26 -9.88 7.07 -4.14
C PHE A 26 -10.65 8.16 -3.37
N HIS A 27 -11.85 7.84 -2.88
CA HIS A 27 -12.65 8.80 -2.10
C HIS A 27 -11.93 9.26 -0.83
N VAL A 28 -11.21 8.37 -0.16
CA VAL A 28 -10.38 8.75 0.98
C VAL A 28 -9.27 9.72 0.56
N THR A 29 -8.56 9.41 -0.53
CA THR A 29 -7.49 10.27 -1.05
C THR A 29 -7.99 11.68 -1.37
N ARG A 30 -9.16 11.77 -1.98
CA ARG A 30 -9.83 13.03 -2.28
C ARG A 30 -10.24 13.79 -1.02
N ASN A 31 -10.96 13.12 -0.12
CA ASN A 31 -11.50 13.73 1.08
C ASN A 31 -10.43 14.20 2.07
N LEU A 32 -9.21 13.64 2.01
CA LEU A 32 -8.07 14.12 2.77
C LEU A 32 -7.70 15.56 2.40
N LEU A 33 -7.90 15.97 1.15
CA LEU A 33 -7.68 17.35 0.72
C LEU A 33 -8.73 18.34 1.25
N GLU A 34 -9.88 17.86 1.73
CA GLU A 34 -10.86 18.74 2.39
C GLU A 34 -10.36 19.19 3.78
N ILE A 35 -9.35 18.50 4.34
CA ILE A 35 -8.78 18.82 5.65
C ILE A 35 -7.77 19.97 5.49
N PRO A 36 -7.97 21.12 6.13
CA PRO A 36 -7.18 22.34 5.87
C PRO A 36 -5.68 22.19 5.99
N ASN A 37 -5.23 21.30 6.85
CA ASN A 37 -3.80 21.08 7.17
C ASN A 37 -3.12 20.02 6.29
N ILE A 38 -3.75 19.53 5.22
CA ILE A 38 -3.13 18.58 4.29
C ILE A 38 -2.91 19.30 2.95
N ASP A 39 -1.65 19.45 2.55
CA ASP A 39 -1.27 20.09 1.30
C ASP A 39 -1.30 19.11 0.12
N LYS A 40 -0.89 17.86 0.36
CA LYS A 40 -0.79 16.81 -0.65
C LYS A 40 -1.38 15.51 -0.15
N SER A 41 -2.27 14.93 -0.92
CA SER A 41 -2.75 13.57 -0.74
C SER A 41 -2.09 12.67 -1.79
N ILE A 42 -1.24 11.75 -1.33
CA ILE A 42 -0.38 10.94 -2.19
C ILE A 42 -0.88 9.51 -2.19
N PHE A 43 -1.37 9.05 -3.34
CA PHE A 43 -1.76 7.67 -3.53
C PHE A 43 -0.56 6.86 -4.03
N LEU A 44 -0.09 5.94 -3.21
CA LEU A 44 1.04 5.08 -3.52
C LEU A 44 0.58 3.73 -4.05
N ILE A 45 1.07 3.39 -5.24
CA ILE A 45 0.81 2.14 -5.92
C ILE A 45 2.09 1.30 -5.95
N ASP A 46 1.97 -0.01 -5.75
CA ASP A 46 3.06 -0.93 -6.02
C ASP A 46 3.29 -1.02 -7.53
N ARG A 47 4.57 -1.14 -7.95
CA ARG A 47 4.96 -1.21 -9.36
C ARG A 47 4.31 -2.37 -10.12
N LYS A 48 3.98 -3.45 -9.41
CA LYS A 48 3.33 -4.63 -10.00
C LYS A 48 1.85 -4.40 -10.28
N ASP A 49 1.22 -3.47 -9.57
CA ASP A 49 -0.20 -3.14 -9.66
C ASP A 49 -0.46 -1.85 -10.46
N LEU A 50 0.57 -1.29 -11.11
CA LEU A 50 0.39 -0.35 -12.23
C LEU A 50 -0.30 -1.08 -13.40
N ASP A 51 -1.26 -1.91 -13.05
CA ASP A 51 -2.20 -2.35 -14.03
C ASP A 51 -2.94 -1.09 -14.49
N GLN A 52 -3.01 -0.91 -15.79
CA GLN A 52 -3.76 0.15 -16.45
C GLN A 52 -5.14 0.36 -15.82
N GLN A 53 -5.65 -0.66 -15.15
CA GLN A 53 -6.95 -0.70 -14.52
C GLN A 53 -7.10 0.27 -13.33
N THR A 54 -6.11 0.40 -12.46
CA THR A 54 -6.19 1.33 -11.31
C THR A 54 -6.07 2.77 -11.78
N SER A 55 -5.13 3.06 -12.67
CA SER A 55 -4.98 4.40 -13.27
C SER A 55 -6.20 4.81 -14.09
N ILE A 56 -6.77 3.89 -14.90
CA ILE A 56 -8.01 4.13 -15.64
C ILE A 56 -9.19 4.37 -14.69
N SER A 57 -9.31 3.58 -13.64
CA SER A 57 -10.37 3.76 -12.64
C SER A 57 -10.26 5.12 -11.95
N PHE A 58 -9.06 5.52 -11.51
CA PHE A 58 -8.84 6.81 -10.89
C PHE A 58 -9.12 7.98 -11.86
N ALA A 59 -8.66 7.89 -13.10
CA ALA A 59 -8.95 8.89 -14.12
C ALA A 59 -10.46 9.00 -14.40
N SER A 60 -11.18 7.87 -14.44
CA SER A 60 -12.62 7.85 -14.61
C SER A 60 -13.35 8.49 -13.43
N TYR A 61 -12.94 8.20 -12.21
CA TYR A 61 -13.53 8.81 -11.00
C TYR A 61 -13.24 10.31 -10.95
N ALA A 62 -12.03 10.74 -11.31
CA ALA A 62 -11.66 12.14 -11.38
C ALA A 62 -12.45 12.91 -12.42
N ALA A 63 -12.69 12.32 -13.59
CA ALA A 63 -13.51 12.94 -14.64
C ALA A 63 -14.94 13.20 -14.16
N VAL A 64 -15.49 12.35 -13.30
CA VAL A 64 -16.83 12.52 -12.72
C VAL A 64 -16.84 13.58 -11.62
N THR A 65 -15.77 13.67 -10.83
CA THR A 65 -15.71 14.57 -9.67
C THR A 65 -15.10 15.94 -9.99
N GLY A 66 -14.47 16.10 -11.16
CA GLY A 66 -13.76 17.33 -11.56
C GLY A 66 -12.45 17.57 -10.79
N ASP A 67 -11.90 16.53 -10.17
CA ASP A 67 -10.68 16.63 -9.37
C ASP A 67 -9.43 16.69 -10.26
N ASP A 68 -8.46 17.55 -9.92
CA ASP A 68 -7.14 17.56 -10.56
C ASP A 68 -6.28 16.42 -10.00
N ILE A 69 -6.24 15.33 -10.73
CA ILE A 69 -5.39 14.17 -10.44
C ILE A 69 -4.14 14.23 -11.31
N ALA A 70 -3.01 14.29 -10.65
CA ALA A 70 -1.72 14.21 -11.30
C ALA A 70 -1.18 12.78 -11.25
N GLU A 71 -1.41 12.02 -12.31
CA GLU A 71 -0.62 10.82 -12.56
C GLU A 71 0.80 11.23 -12.94
N THR A 72 1.78 10.72 -12.20
CA THR A 72 3.18 11.07 -12.43
C THR A 72 3.87 10.01 -13.28
N ALA A 73 4.03 10.27 -14.59
CA ALA A 73 4.70 9.35 -15.50
C ALA A 73 6.19 9.18 -15.13
N ASN A 74 6.83 10.22 -14.58
CA ASN A 74 8.25 10.21 -14.21
C ASN A 74 8.54 11.00 -12.93
N THR A 75 9.78 10.87 -12.43
CA THR A 75 10.24 11.54 -11.20
C THR A 75 10.18 13.07 -11.30
N TYR A 76 10.37 13.63 -12.49
CA TYR A 76 10.32 15.08 -12.70
C TYR A 76 8.89 15.62 -12.51
N GLN A 77 7.88 14.95 -13.06
CA GLN A 77 6.48 15.35 -12.83
C GLN A 77 6.09 15.23 -11.36
N LEU A 78 6.54 14.16 -10.68
CA LEU A 78 6.34 14.01 -9.24
C LEU A 78 6.97 15.17 -8.46
N GLU A 79 8.20 15.56 -8.81
CA GLU A 79 8.87 16.71 -8.21
C GLU A 79 8.05 18.00 -8.38
N GLN A 80 7.59 18.29 -9.61
CA GLN A 80 6.81 19.50 -9.88
C GLN A 80 5.51 19.55 -9.08
N ARG A 81 4.80 18.43 -8.98
CA ARG A 81 3.54 18.34 -8.22
C ARG A 81 3.76 18.44 -6.72
N LEU A 82 4.81 17.83 -6.17
CA LEU A 82 5.13 17.95 -4.74
C LEU A 82 5.54 19.38 -4.35
N LYS A 83 6.23 20.10 -5.23
CA LYS A 83 6.64 21.49 -4.99
C LYS A 83 5.52 22.50 -5.15
N SER A 84 4.52 22.21 -5.97
CA SER A 84 3.44 23.17 -6.26
C SER A 84 2.78 23.67 -4.98
N LYS A 85 2.22 24.88 -5.03
CA LYS A 85 1.45 25.42 -3.91
C LYS A 85 0.03 24.88 -3.87
N ASP A 86 -0.44 24.32 -4.98
CA ASP A 86 -1.79 23.81 -5.09
C ASP A 86 -1.98 22.58 -4.23
N ARG A 87 -3.13 22.47 -3.62
CA ARG A 87 -3.57 21.26 -2.94
C ARG A 87 -4.05 20.27 -4.00
N CYS A 88 -3.40 19.13 -4.11
CA CYS A 88 -3.69 18.18 -5.18
C CYS A 88 -3.52 16.73 -4.77
N ILE A 89 -4.18 15.85 -5.50
CA ILE A 89 -3.98 14.42 -5.46
C ILE A 89 -2.80 14.07 -6.35
N ILE A 90 -1.87 13.27 -5.83
CA ILE A 90 -0.72 12.78 -6.58
C ILE A 90 -0.76 11.26 -6.59
N ILE A 91 -0.75 10.66 -7.78
CA ILE A 91 -0.60 9.22 -7.94
C ILE A 91 0.86 8.94 -8.31
N ALA A 92 1.53 8.16 -7.51
CA ALA A 92 2.94 7.82 -7.72
C ALA A 92 3.26 6.39 -7.31
N THR A 93 4.26 5.81 -7.97
CA THR A 93 4.85 4.57 -7.47
C THR A 93 5.83 4.87 -6.34
N ARG A 94 5.94 3.92 -5.41
CA ARG A 94 6.92 3.99 -4.32
C ARG A 94 8.33 4.25 -4.85
N GLN A 95 8.77 3.57 -5.92
CA GLN A 95 10.12 3.73 -6.46
C GLN A 95 10.41 5.15 -6.96
N LYS A 96 9.42 5.83 -7.58
CA LYS A 96 9.59 7.22 -8.02
C LYS A 96 9.75 8.15 -6.83
N LEU A 97 8.95 7.92 -5.78
CA LEU A 97 9.03 8.68 -4.55
C LEU A 97 10.39 8.47 -3.87
N ASP A 98 10.80 7.22 -3.66
CA ASP A 98 12.11 6.89 -3.07
C ASP A 98 13.26 7.53 -3.85
N CYS A 99 13.23 7.44 -5.19
CA CYS A 99 14.26 8.04 -6.03
C CYS A 99 14.37 9.57 -5.83
N LEU A 100 13.25 10.26 -5.74
CA LEU A 100 13.24 11.70 -5.51
C LEU A 100 13.70 12.05 -4.09
N LEU A 101 13.14 11.40 -3.08
CA LEU A 101 13.47 11.68 -1.69
C LEU A 101 14.93 11.38 -1.36
N ASN A 102 15.50 10.30 -1.90
CA ASN A 102 16.91 9.97 -1.71
C ASN A 102 17.86 11.05 -2.28
N LYS A 103 17.52 11.65 -3.43
CA LYS A 103 18.30 12.79 -3.98
C LYS A 103 18.20 14.00 -3.07
N CYS A 104 16.99 14.33 -2.62
CA CYS A 104 16.76 15.44 -1.70
C CYS A 104 17.47 15.22 -0.36
N THR A 105 17.38 14.03 0.23
CA THR A 105 18.03 13.70 1.51
C THR A 105 19.54 13.85 1.41
N ARG A 106 20.16 13.32 0.35
CA ARG A 106 21.62 13.45 0.12
C ARG A 106 22.07 14.91 0.07
N ALA A 107 21.36 15.75 -0.68
CA ALA A 107 21.68 17.17 -0.79
C ALA A 107 21.48 17.91 0.54
N LEU A 108 20.42 17.57 1.29
CA LEU A 108 20.14 18.15 2.61
C LEU A 108 21.18 17.72 3.65
N ASP A 109 21.54 16.45 3.70
CA ASP A 109 22.52 15.90 4.65
C ASP A 109 23.94 16.45 4.37
N ALA A 110 24.28 16.63 3.10
CA ALA A 110 25.54 17.27 2.68
C ALA A 110 25.53 18.79 2.91
N ASN A 111 24.39 19.39 3.24
CA ASN A 111 24.17 20.83 3.31
C ASN A 111 24.68 21.58 2.06
N ASP A 112 24.56 20.93 0.90
CA ASP A 112 25.00 21.47 -0.39
C ASP A 112 23.94 22.41 -0.99
N THR A 113 24.03 23.68 -0.62
CA THR A 113 23.10 24.72 -1.08
C THR A 113 23.20 24.99 -2.60
N THR A 114 24.24 24.47 -3.27
CA THR A 114 24.44 24.61 -4.72
C THR A 114 23.73 23.50 -5.49
N ASP A 115 23.47 22.36 -4.87
CA ASP A 115 22.67 21.28 -5.46
C ASP A 115 21.22 21.71 -5.59
N ARG A 116 20.65 21.52 -6.79
CA ARG A 116 19.23 21.80 -7.03
C ARG A 116 18.30 21.07 -6.06
N TYR A 117 18.65 19.85 -5.65
CA TYR A 117 17.84 19.02 -4.74
C TYR A 117 17.84 19.53 -3.30
N TYR A 118 18.77 20.41 -2.91
CA TYR A 118 18.72 21.07 -1.61
C TYR A 118 17.49 21.98 -1.47
N LYS A 119 17.24 22.84 -2.45
CA LYS A 119 16.06 23.73 -2.49
C LYS A 119 14.77 22.93 -2.61
N ILE A 120 14.75 21.98 -3.56
CA ILE A 120 13.61 21.07 -3.79
C ILE A 120 13.27 20.30 -2.52
N GLY A 121 14.28 19.75 -1.84
CA GLY A 121 14.10 18.99 -0.60
C GLY A 121 13.45 19.82 0.50
N ASN A 122 13.90 21.07 0.70
CA ASN A 122 13.31 21.97 1.67
C ASN A 122 11.85 22.32 1.33
N GLU A 123 11.55 22.60 0.06
CA GLU A 123 10.19 22.88 -0.40
C GLU A 123 9.25 21.69 -0.17
N ILE A 124 9.68 20.48 -0.54
CA ILE A 124 8.88 19.26 -0.36
C ILE A 124 8.74 18.94 1.13
N LYS A 125 9.81 19.03 1.89
CA LYS A 125 9.82 18.76 3.32
C LYS A 125 8.89 19.68 4.11
N SER A 126 8.62 20.89 3.60
CA SER A 126 7.68 21.83 4.23
C SER A 126 6.22 21.42 4.15
N LYS A 127 5.86 20.56 3.18
CA LYS A 127 4.46 20.16 2.92
C LYS A 127 3.92 19.21 3.99
N ASN A 128 2.65 19.37 4.32
CA ASN A 128 1.89 18.40 5.09
C ASN A 128 1.31 17.37 4.14
N VAL A 129 1.72 16.12 4.30
CA VAL A 129 1.38 15.04 3.40
C VAL A 129 0.54 13.97 4.08
N ALA A 130 -0.41 13.41 3.33
CA ALA A 130 -1.11 12.19 3.71
C ALA A 130 -0.89 11.15 2.60
N PHE A 131 -0.49 9.96 2.99
CA PHE A 131 -0.28 8.82 2.10
C PHE A 131 -1.48 7.89 2.19
N VAL A 132 -2.00 7.50 1.05
CA VAL A 132 -2.96 6.40 0.89
C VAL A 132 -2.26 5.30 0.13
N VAL A 133 -2.25 4.09 0.68
CA VAL A 133 -1.47 2.97 0.14
C VAL A 133 -2.40 1.82 -0.17
N ASP A 134 -2.54 1.48 -1.44
CA ASP A 134 -3.27 0.27 -1.82
C ASP A 134 -2.39 -0.96 -1.68
N GLU A 135 -3.01 -2.12 -1.35
CA GLU A 135 -2.34 -3.37 -1.02
C GLU A 135 -1.16 -3.15 -0.04
N CYS A 136 -1.44 -2.41 1.03
CA CYS A 136 -0.44 -1.86 1.95
C CYS A 136 0.42 -2.92 2.65
N HIS A 137 -0.04 -4.18 2.71
CA HIS A 137 0.71 -5.31 3.25
C HIS A 137 2.00 -5.63 2.46
N ARG A 138 2.10 -5.15 1.20
CA ARG A 138 3.27 -5.39 0.33
C ARG A 138 3.81 -4.13 -0.36
N ALA A 139 2.98 -3.10 -0.56
CA ALA A 139 3.33 -1.94 -1.35
C ALA A 139 4.46 -1.11 -0.73
N VAL A 140 4.49 -0.99 0.60
CA VAL A 140 5.50 -0.20 1.32
C VAL A 140 6.07 -1.05 2.45
N SER A 141 7.36 -1.41 2.35
CA SER A 141 8.04 -2.10 3.45
C SER A 141 8.19 -1.18 4.67
N GLY A 142 8.32 -1.78 5.86
CA GLY A 142 8.52 -1.01 7.09
C GLY A 142 9.75 -0.09 7.04
N GLN A 143 10.83 -0.51 6.36
CA GLN A 143 12.03 0.30 6.18
C GLN A 143 11.77 1.49 5.26
N ALA A 144 11.11 1.27 4.11
CA ALA A 144 10.78 2.35 3.18
C ALA A 144 9.86 3.40 3.84
N LYS A 145 8.89 2.95 4.64
CA LYS A 145 8.02 3.85 5.41
C LYS A 145 8.83 4.69 6.39
N LEU A 146 9.77 4.09 7.12
CA LEU A 146 10.64 4.81 8.05
C LEU A 146 11.50 5.88 7.35
N GLU A 147 12.01 5.61 6.16
CA GLU A 147 12.79 6.56 5.37
C GLU A 147 11.94 7.75 4.90
N ILE A 148 10.73 7.47 4.41
CA ILE A 148 9.77 8.52 4.05
C ILE A 148 9.37 9.34 5.29
N ASP A 149 9.10 8.68 6.41
CA ASP A 149 8.76 9.34 7.66
C ASP A 149 9.91 10.24 8.17
N LYS A 150 11.15 9.79 8.09
CA LYS A 150 12.33 10.63 8.43
C LYS A 150 12.42 11.89 7.59
N PHE A 151 12.04 11.80 6.32
CA PHE A 151 12.05 12.96 5.43
C PHE A 151 10.97 13.98 5.79
N PHE A 152 9.73 13.54 5.99
CA PHE A 152 8.58 14.45 6.17
C PHE A 152 8.32 14.84 7.62
N ASN A 153 8.67 13.99 8.59
CA ASN A 153 8.34 14.23 10.00
C ASN A 153 9.30 15.23 10.64
N THR A 154 8.73 16.07 11.48
CA THR A 154 9.46 17.02 12.33
C THR A 154 8.91 16.91 13.75
N SER A 155 9.42 17.72 14.69
CA SER A 155 8.88 17.78 16.06
C SER A 155 7.39 18.14 16.13
N THR A 156 6.90 18.92 15.14
CA THR A 156 5.52 19.45 15.12
C THR A 156 4.65 18.88 14.04
N LYS A 157 5.21 18.12 13.09
CA LYS A 157 4.54 17.63 11.90
C LYS A 157 4.83 16.16 11.66
N LYS A 158 3.80 15.38 11.36
CA LYS A 158 3.90 13.97 10.98
C LYS A 158 3.15 13.72 9.68
N ALA A 159 3.73 12.92 8.80
CA ALA A 159 3.04 12.36 7.66
C ALA A 159 1.95 11.39 8.15
N LEU A 160 0.78 11.45 7.55
CA LEU A 160 -0.32 10.55 7.85
C LEU A 160 -0.33 9.39 6.86
N TRP A 161 -0.69 8.18 7.33
CA TRP A 161 -0.69 6.99 6.52
C TRP A 161 -2.02 6.25 6.64
N TYR A 162 -2.63 5.96 5.52
CA TYR A 162 -3.87 5.19 5.44
C TYR A 162 -3.68 4.00 4.51
N GLY A 163 -3.51 2.81 5.10
CA GLY A 163 -3.32 1.56 4.36
C GLY A 163 -4.64 0.92 3.98
N PHE A 164 -4.75 0.38 2.76
CA PHE A 164 -5.86 -0.45 2.31
C PHE A 164 -5.35 -1.85 2.00
N THR A 165 -6.02 -2.88 2.51
CA THR A 165 -5.62 -4.27 2.24
C THR A 165 -6.79 -5.24 2.45
N GLY A 166 -6.81 -6.31 1.64
CA GLY A 166 -7.70 -7.45 1.88
C GLY A 166 -7.10 -8.50 2.80
N THR A 167 -5.78 -8.46 3.01
CA THR A 167 -5.00 -9.45 3.76
C THR A 167 -4.06 -8.78 4.75
N PRO A 168 -4.58 -8.23 5.87
CA PRO A 168 -3.73 -7.65 6.90
C PRO A 168 -2.74 -8.66 7.45
N ILE A 169 -1.57 -8.18 7.86
CA ILE A 169 -0.57 -8.98 8.54
C ILE A 169 -0.82 -8.86 10.04
N PHE A 170 -1.12 -9.98 10.68
CA PHE A 170 -1.31 -10.12 12.12
C PHE A 170 -0.10 -10.79 12.77
N GLU A 171 -0.09 -10.90 14.09
CA GLU A 171 0.97 -11.57 14.85
C GLU A 171 1.22 -13.01 14.38
N GLU A 172 0.13 -13.74 14.07
CA GLU A 172 0.16 -15.16 13.70
C GLU A 172 0.76 -15.41 12.32
N ASN A 173 0.68 -14.42 11.41
CA ASN A 173 1.11 -14.59 10.02
C ASN A 173 2.26 -13.66 9.60
N LYS A 174 2.82 -12.90 10.54
CA LYS A 174 3.97 -12.04 10.26
C LYS A 174 5.22 -12.86 9.94
N LYS A 175 5.92 -12.45 8.90
CA LYS A 175 7.17 -13.09 8.46
C LYS A 175 8.29 -12.06 8.41
N SER A 176 9.48 -12.45 8.84
CA SER A 176 10.68 -11.66 8.65
C SER A 176 11.08 -11.70 7.17
N GLU A 177 11.29 -10.55 6.56
CA GLU A 177 11.77 -10.44 5.19
C GLU A 177 13.13 -9.75 5.17
N ASN A 178 14.08 -10.34 4.44
CA ASN A 178 15.42 -9.76 4.20
C ASN A 178 16.17 -9.34 5.48
N GLY A 179 16.04 -10.10 6.57
CA GLY A 179 16.70 -9.80 7.84
C GLY A 179 16.08 -8.66 8.65
N GLN A 180 14.95 -8.12 8.21
CA GLN A 180 14.18 -7.12 8.97
C GLN A 180 13.21 -7.79 9.93
N ALA A 181 12.99 -7.17 11.10
CA ALA A 181 12.02 -7.63 12.06
C ALA A 181 10.61 -7.70 11.43
N ALA A 182 9.94 -8.83 11.65
CA ALA A 182 8.56 -9.00 11.24
C ALA A 182 7.68 -7.92 11.87
N ARG A 183 6.79 -7.32 11.07
CA ARG A 183 5.87 -6.27 11.52
C ARG A 183 4.45 -6.62 11.09
N THR A 184 3.51 -6.28 11.95
CA THR A 184 2.08 -6.37 11.63
C THR A 184 1.62 -5.14 10.84
N THR A 185 0.43 -5.21 10.25
CA THR A 185 -0.19 -4.04 9.61
C THR A 185 -0.47 -2.95 10.65
N TYR A 186 -0.81 -3.35 11.88
CA TYR A 186 -0.97 -2.43 13.01
C TYR A 186 0.33 -1.68 13.35
N ASP A 187 1.47 -2.39 13.43
CA ASP A 187 2.78 -1.77 13.72
C ASP A 187 3.16 -0.71 12.67
N GLN A 188 2.71 -0.90 11.44
CA GLN A 188 3.07 0.00 10.35
C GLN A 188 2.12 1.17 10.18
N TYR A 189 0.82 0.94 10.35
CA TYR A 189 -0.21 1.92 10.03
C TYR A 189 -1.02 2.39 11.24
N GLY A 190 -1.01 1.66 12.34
CA GLY A 190 -1.83 1.94 13.53
C GLY A 190 -3.17 1.19 13.51
N GLU A 191 -4.20 1.78 14.06
CA GLU A 191 -5.51 1.18 14.26
C GLU A 191 -6.22 0.76 12.96
N CYS A 192 -7.00 -0.33 13.04
CA CYS A 192 -7.96 -0.68 12.00
C CYS A 192 -9.16 0.27 12.07
N LEU A 193 -9.23 1.19 11.11
CA LEU A 193 -10.26 2.23 11.08
C LEU A 193 -11.62 1.72 10.59
N HIS A 194 -11.61 0.67 9.80
CA HIS A 194 -12.81 0.01 9.27
C HIS A 194 -12.45 -1.38 8.79
N SER A 195 -13.35 -2.34 9.06
CA SER A 195 -13.25 -3.69 8.52
C SER A 195 -14.49 -4.02 7.69
N TYR A 196 -14.27 -4.68 6.56
CA TYR A 196 -15.30 -5.30 5.73
C TYR A 196 -14.75 -6.62 5.22
N THR A 197 -14.98 -7.65 6.02
CA THR A 197 -14.39 -8.97 5.84
C THR A 197 -15.09 -9.76 4.74
N ILE A 198 -14.49 -10.87 4.31
CA ILE A 198 -15.10 -11.77 3.33
C ILE A 198 -16.44 -12.30 3.80
N LYS A 199 -16.62 -12.51 5.11
CA LYS A 199 -17.86 -12.98 5.70
C LYS A 199 -18.99 -11.95 5.53
N GLU A 200 -18.69 -10.67 5.81
CA GLU A 200 -19.65 -9.58 5.63
C GLU A 200 -19.99 -9.41 4.15
N ALA A 201 -18.98 -9.41 3.29
CA ALA A 201 -19.15 -9.26 1.86
C ALA A 201 -19.96 -10.38 1.19
N LEU A 202 -19.84 -11.62 1.70
CA LEU A 202 -20.68 -12.75 1.28
C LEU A 202 -22.12 -12.59 1.75
N ASN A 203 -22.33 -12.17 3.00
CA ASN A 203 -23.67 -11.94 3.56
C ASN A 203 -24.42 -10.84 2.80
N ASP A 204 -23.72 -9.79 2.40
CA ASP A 204 -24.27 -8.65 1.66
C ASP A 204 -24.42 -8.93 0.16
N GLY A 205 -23.93 -10.09 -0.33
CA GLY A 205 -23.91 -10.41 -1.76
C GLY A 205 -22.96 -9.53 -2.58
N ALA A 206 -22.04 -8.83 -1.94
CA ALA A 206 -21.07 -7.96 -2.61
C ALA A 206 -19.95 -8.75 -3.31
N VAL A 207 -19.69 -9.97 -2.88
CA VAL A 207 -18.80 -10.93 -3.53
C VAL A 207 -19.52 -12.25 -3.75
N LEU A 208 -19.12 -12.97 -4.80
CA LEU A 208 -19.71 -14.27 -5.10
C LEU A 208 -19.25 -15.30 -4.07
N GLY A 209 -20.17 -16.15 -3.68
CA GLY A 209 -19.86 -17.33 -2.87
C GLY A 209 -18.92 -18.28 -3.62
N PHE A 210 -18.12 -19.01 -2.87
CA PHE A 210 -17.24 -20.03 -3.41
C PHE A 210 -17.50 -21.38 -2.76
N GLN A 211 -17.27 -22.42 -3.52
CA GLN A 211 -17.25 -23.79 -3.01
C GLN A 211 -15.80 -24.26 -2.98
N ILE A 212 -15.37 -24.76 -1.82
CA ILE A 212 -14.07 -25.43 -1.74
C ILE A 212 -14.25 -26.85 -2.24
N GLN A 213 -13.67 -27.14 -3.39
CA GLN A 213 -13.59 -28.50 -3.89
C GLN A 213 -12.17 -29.00 -3.62
N ALA A 214 -12.01 -29.82 -2.58
CA ALA A 214 -10.74 -30.48 -2.31
C ALA A 214 -10.65 -31.71 -3.23
N SER A 215 -9.78 -31.67 -4.22
CA SER A 215 -9.34 -32.85 -4.95
C SER A 215 -8.02 -33.30 -4.30
N GLY A 216 -8.11 -34.26 -3.42
CA GLY A 216 -6.94 -34.91 -2.81
C GLY A 216 -6.92 -36.38 -3.21
N PHE A 217 -5.74 -36.92 -3.40
CA PHE A 217 -5.59 -38.37 -3.49
C PHE A 217 -5.76 -38.95 -2.07
N SER A 218 -6.52 -40.03 -1.96
CA SER A 218 -6.48 -40.81 -0.73
C SER A 218 -5.06 -41.38 -0.52
N LYS A 219 -4.73 -41.76 0.72
CA LYS A 219 -3.40 -42.32 1.00
C LYS A 219 -3.13 -43.57 0.14
N ASP A 220 -4.16 -44.39 -0.11
CA ASP A 220 -4.09 -45.54 -0.99
C ASP A 220 -3.77 -45.17 -2.45
N GLU A 221 -4.41 -44.13 -2.95
CA GLU A 221 -4.15 -43.62 -4.31
C GLU A 221 -2.73 -43.06 -4.46
N LEU A 222 -2.23 -42.35 -3.42
CA LEU A 222 -0.84 -41.87 -3.40
C LEU A 222 0.17 -43.02 -3.36
N CYS A 223 -0.09 -44.08 -2.59
CA CYS A 223 0.75 -45.25 -2.57
C CYS A 223 0.79 -45.93 -3.96
N LYS A 224 -0.35 -46.15 -4.60
CA LYS A 224 -0.43 -46.70 -5.96
C LYS A 224 0.30 -45.83 -6.98
N LEU A 225 0.14 -44.50 -6.85
CA LEU A 225 0.81 -43.55 -7.75
C LEU A 225 2.34 -43.61 -7.56
N ALA A 226 2.84 -43.69 -6.33
CA ALA A 226 4.25 -43.79 -6.02
C ALA A 226 4.88 -45.09 -6.61
N VAL A 227 4.18 -46.22 -6.54
CA VAL A 227 4.60 -47.47 -7.18
C VAL A 227 4.61 -47.35 -8.70
N ASN A 228 3.52 -46.77 -9.29
CA ASN A 228 3.42 -46.59 -10.74
C ASN A 228 4.52 -45.66 -11.30
N LEU A 229 4.88 -44.64 -10.57
CA LEU A 229 5.97 -43.72 -10.91
C LEU A 229 7.37 -44.26 -10.59
N LYS A 230 7.46 -45.52 -10.08
CA LYS A 230 8.71 -46.19 -9.66
C LYS A 230 9.51 -45.38 -8.62
N ILE A 231 8.81 -44.65 -7.76
CA ILE A 231 9.43 -43.95 -6.63
C ILE A 231 9.74 -44.94 -5.49
N VAL A 232 8.86 -45.94 -5.33
CA VAL A 232 9.00 -47.07 -4.38
C VAL A 232 8.68 -48.37 -5.12
N GLU A 233 9.17 -49.49 -4.57
CA GLU A 233 8.99 -50.83 -5.19
C GLU A 233 7.64 -51.46 -4.83
N SER A 234 7.07 -51.06 -3.68
CA SER A 234 5.80 -51.62 -3.19
C SER A 234 4.93 -50.62 -2.48
N GLU A 235 3.61 -50.89 -2.43
CA GLU A 235 2.65 -50.05 -1.69
C GLU A 235 2.94 -50.03 -0.18
N SER A 236 3.47 -51.13 0.38
CA SER A 236 3.88 -51.23 1.79
C SER A 236 5.05 -50.30 2.11
N GLU A 237 5.97 -50.10 1.19
CA GLU A 237 7.05 -49.13 1.31
C GLU A 237 6.54 -47.69 1.25
N ALA A 238 5.64 -47.41 0.31
CA ALA A 238 4.99 -46.11 0.19
C ALA A 238 4.15 -45.71 1.44
N TRP A 239 3.60 -46.72 2.16
CA TRP A 239 2.85 -46.46 3.40
C TRP A 239 3.72 -45.96 4.54
N ASN A 240 5.02 -46.25 4.53
CA ASN A 240 5.98 -45.95 5.59
C ASN A 240 6.79 -44.68 5.33
N MET A 241 6.57 -44.02 4.19
CA MET A 241 7.09 -42.68 3.88
C MET A 241 6.19 -41.56 4.40
#